data_459a84d92c511ab48a195ac993c0de48
#
_entry.id   459a84d92c511ab48a195ac993c0de48
#
_cell.length_a   1.000
_cell.length_b   1.000
_cell.length_c   1.000
_cell.angle_alpha   90.00
_cell.angle_beta   90.00
_cell.angle_gamma   90.00
#
_symmetry.space_group_name_H-M   'P 1'
#
loop_
_entity.id
_entity.type
_entity.pdbx_description
1 polymer ?
#
loop_
_entity_poly.entity_id
_entity_poly.type
_entity_poly.pdbx_seq_one_letter_code
_entity_poly.pdbx_strand_id
1 'polypeptide(L)'
;MGQAPTITELTVDPYRLLAGLRAAEPVSWVPALDGWLVTRHDLAVRVMRDARAFTVDDPRFSTAQVVGPSMLSLDGAEHSRHRAPFAGYFRPSEVADRYDAFVAAEAGRLVDRLRPAGRAEIRRGLAGPLAVAVMAWSLGLPGDATDRMLVWYDAIVAAVDDISAGRQPGPAAEDAVGELRTAVTQGRSALLTEAATALDLPEVVSNAAVLMFGGIETTEGMIANAVAHLLGNRDQFALVERDRSLVPAAVEESLRLEPAAAVVDRYAVHDVELGDATIRQGDLVRVSLTAANRDPAVFGDPDSYDVRRTNLRQHLAFAHGPHFCVAADLARLQTRVAIETMLDRLPGLELNSRAVPRGLVFRKPAVVDVRWQLDTESAHRA
;
A
#
# COMPACT_ATOMS: atom_id res chain seq x y z
N MET A 1 -24.21 -13.67 22.13
CA MET A 1 -23.02 -12.81 21.93
C MET A 1 -21.96 -13.67 21.28
N GLY A 2 -21.55 -13.36 20.04
CA GLY A 2 -20.42 -14.03 19.38
C GLY A 2 -19.12 -13.73 20.12
N GLN A 3 -18.13 -14.59 19.97
CA GLN A 3 -16.79 -14.38 20.52
C GLN A 3 -16.19 -13.10 19.90
N ALA A 4 -15.54 -12.25 20.70
CA ALA A 4 -14.89 -11.03 20.21
C ALA A 4 -13.80 -11.37 19.18
N PRO A 5 -13.64 -10.56 18.10
CA PRO A 5 -12.61 -10.77 17.09
C PRO A 5 -11.21 -10.86 17.69
N THR A 6 -10.42 -11.81 17.22
CA THR A 6 -9.01 -11.97 17.61
C THR A 6 -8.08 -11.36 16.54
N ILE A 7 -6.86 -10.99 16.95
CA ILE A 7 -5.81 -10.54 15.99
C ILE A 7 -5.55 -11.61 14.93
N THR A 8 -5.53 -12.88 15.31
CA THR A 8 -5.29 -13.99 14.38
C THR A 8 -6.36 -14.06 13.29
N GLU A 9 -7.65 -13.97 13.66
CA GLU A 9 -8.76 -13.97 12.69
C GLU A 9 -8.66 -12.76 11.74
N LEU A 10 -8.39 -11.57 12.28
CA LEU A 10 -8.21 -10.35 11.49
C LEU A 10 -7.00 -10.42 10.54
N THR A 11 -5.96 -11.18 10.91
CA THR A 11 -4.71 -11.31 10.14
C THR A 11 -4.78 -12.38 9.06
N VAL A 12 -5.36 -13.54 9.36
CA VAL A 12 -5.28 -14.72 8.50
C VAL A 12 -6.38 -14.74 7.44
N ASP A 13 -7.64 -14.71 7.86
CA ASP A 13 -8.82 -14.74 6.97
C ASP A 13 -9.96 -13.92 7.58
N PRO A 14 -9.95 -12.60 7.42
CA PRO A 14 -10.90 -11.71 8.08
C PRO A 14 -12.25 -11.58 7.38
N TYR A 15 -12.41 -12.06 6.15
CA TYR A 15 -13.49 -11.62 5.27
C TYR A 15 -14.87 -11.95 5.82
N ARG A 16 -15.08 -13.20 6.29
CA ARG A 16 -16.35 -13.62 6.86
C ARG A 16 -16.66 -12.88 8.17
N LEU A 17 -15.65 -12.68 9.00
CA LEU A 17 -15.75 -11.92 10.25
C LEU A 17 -16.13 -10.47 9.95
N LEU A 18 -15.41 -9.81 9.05
CA LEU A 18 -15.67 -8.42 8.66
C LEU A 18 -17.06 -8.25 8.02
N ALA A 19 -17.51 -9.21 7.22
CA ALA A 19 -18.87 -9.20 6.66
C ALA A 19 -19.93 -9.30 7.76
N GLY A 20 -19.72 -10.14 8.76
CA GLY A 20 -20.59 -10.27 9.93
C GLY A 20 -20.68 -8.99 10.75
N LEU A 21 -19.51 -8.37 11.07
CA LEU A 21 -19.45 -7.09 11.78
C LEU A 21 -20.13 -5.99 11.00
N ARG A 22 -19.85 -5.85 9.70
CA ARG A 22 -20.48 -4.85 8.84
C ARG A 22 -22.00 -4.94 8.83
N ALA A 23 -22.55 -6.16 8.89
CA ALA A 23 -24.00 -6.40 8.87
C ALA A 23 -24.67 -6.16 10.23
N ALA A 24 -24.00 -6.51 11.32
CA ALA A 24 -24.60 -6.52 12.67
C ALA A 24 -24.21 -5.29 13.50
N GLU A 25 -22.95 -4.87 13.44
CA GLU A 25 -22.37 -3.80 14.26
C GLU A 25 -21.24 -3.13 13.50
N PRO A 26 -21.56 -2.25 12.51
CA PRO A 26 -20.56 -1.69 11.57
C PRO A 26 -19.49 -0.82 12.22
N VAL A 27 -19.69 -0.37 13.45
CA VAL A 27 -18.73 0.28 14.33
C VAL A 27 -18.65 -0.56 15.59
N SER A 28 -17.67 -1.45 15.66
CA SER A 28 -17.56 -2.46 16.72
C SER A 28 -16.36 -2.16 17.62
N TRP A 29 -16.54 -2.22 18.95
CA TRP A 29 -15.40 -2.25 19.86
C TRP A 29 -14.73 -3.63 19.79
N VAL A 30 -13.44 -3.63 19.47
CA VAL A 30 -12.63 -4.86 19.37
C VAL A 30 -11.55 -4.85 20.46
N PRO A 31 -11.73 -5.59 21.57
CA PRO A 31 -10.79 -5.60 22.69
C PRO A 31 -9.36 -5.95 22.28
N ALA A 32 -9.19 -6.84 21.30
CA ALA A 32 -7.88 -7.23 20.78
C ALA A 32 -7.13 -6.09 20.05
N LEU A 33 -7.83 -5.04 19.61
CA LEU A 33 -7.27 -3.84 19.00
C LEU A 33 -7.18 -2.67 19.99
N ASP A 34 -7.78 -2.81 21.16
CA ASP A 34 -8.02 -1.72 22.11
C ASP A 34 -8.62 -0.49 21.39
N GLY A 35 -9.62 -0.73 20.55
CA GLY A 35 -10.19 0.31 19.71
C GLY A 35 -11.42 -0.10 18.91
N TRP A 36 -12.01 0.87 18.25
CA TRP A 36 -13.17 0.72 17.37
C TRP A 36 -12.74 0.27 15.98
N LEU A 37 -13.45 -0.71 15.41
CA LEU A 37 -13.29 -1.15 14.03
C LEU A 37 -14.48 -0.71 13.18
N VAL A 38 -14.22 0.11 12.16
CA VAL A 38 -15.23 0.61 11.23
C VAL A 38 -15.19 -0.21 9.95
N THR A 39 -16.32 -0.84 9.58
CA THR A 39 -16.40 -1.82 8.50
C THR A 39 -17.31 -1.44 7.34
N ARG A 40 -18.21 -0.43 7.51
CA ARG A 40 -19.13 0.04 6.47
C ARG A 40 -18.54 1.19 5.68
N HIS A 41 -18.74 1.20 4.38
CA HIS A 41 -18.10 2.14 3.44
C HIS A 41 -18.42 3.61 3.74
N ASP A 42 -19.69 3.97 3.95
CA ASP A 42 -20.10 5.36 4.24
C ASP A 42 -19.51 5.88 5.55
N LEU A 43 -19.45 5.05 6.59
CA LEU A 43 -18.84 5.40 7.87
C LEU A 43 -17.32 5.50 7.76
N ALA A 44 -16.69 4.63 6.96
CA ALA A 44 -15.26 4.72 6.63
C ALA A 44 -14.92 6.05 5.95
N VAL A 45 -15.72 6.46 4.96
CA VAL A 45 -15.57 7.76 4.29
C VAL A 45 -15.74 8.91 5.27
N ARG A 46 -16.76 8.85 6.17
CA ARG A 46 -16.98 9.88 7.20
C ARG A 46 -15.76 10.03 8.10
N VAL A 47 -15.25 8.94 8.67
CA VAL A 47 -14.06 8.97 9.56
C VAL A 47 -12.84 9.57 8.86
N MET A 48 -12.58 9.17 7.61
CA MET A 48 -11.40 9.65 6.87
C MET A 48 -11.51 11.10 6.39
N ARG A 49 -12.71 11.65 6.28
CA ARG A 49 -12.94 13.05 5.83
C ARG A 49 -13.01 14.05 6.97
N ASP A 50 -13.46 13.63 8.13
CA ASP A 50 -13.73 14.52 9.26
C ASP A 50 -12.52 14.61 10.19
N ALA A 51 -11.48 15.33 9.75
CA ALA A 51 -10.29 15.57 10.56
C ALA A 51 -10.54 16.42 11.83
N ARG A 52 -11.74 17.00 12.00
CA ARG A 52 -12.11 17.71 13.22
C ARG A 52 -12.56 16.75 14.32
N ALA A 53 -13.16 15.64 13.94
CA ALA A 53 -13.60 14.58 14.86
C ALA A 53 -12.58 13.46 15.00
N PHE A 54 -11.81 13.17 13.95
CA PHE A 54 -10.91 12.01 13.85
C PHE A 54 -9.54 12.42 13.32
N THR A 55 -8.53 12.44 14.18
CA THR A 55 -7.18 12.90 13.85
C THR A 55 -6.18 11.75 13.64
N VAL A 56 -5.11 11.99 12.89
CA VAL A 56 -3.88 11.20 12.90
C VAL A 56 -2.82 11.79 13.83
N ASP A 57 -3.00 13.08 14.23
CA ASP A 57 -2.06 13.79 15.07
C ASP A 57 -2.27 13.42 16.54
N ASP A 58 -1.76 12.23 16.88
CA ASP A 58 -1.82 11.65 18.23
C ASP A 58 -0.44 11.07 18.59
N PRO A 59 0.06 11.28 19.83
CA PRO A 59 1.37 10.77 20.25
C PRO A 59 1.53 9.24 20.14
N ARG A 60 0.43 8.49 20.06
CA ARG A 60 0.44 7.03 19.90
C ARG A 60 0.61 6.59 18.42
N PHE A 61 0.61 7.53 17.47
CA PHE A 61 0.79 7.19 16.06
C PHE A 61 2.20 6.63 15.81
N SER A 62 2.30 5.31 15.65
CA SER A 62 3.57 4.56 15.69
C SER A 62 4.61 5.05 14.68
N THR A 63 4.20 5.40 13.46
CA THR A 63 5.12 5.92 12.44
C THR A 63 5.78 7.23 12.87
N ALA A 64 5.00 8.15 13.51
CA ALA A 64 5.56 9.41 14.01
C ALA A 64 6.59 9.21 15.13
N GLN A 65 6.43 8.17 15.94
CA GLN A 65 7.40 7.83 16.99
C GLN A 65 8.73 7.34 16.42
N VAL A 66 8.73 6.75 15.20
CA VAL A 66 9.94 6.23 14.56
C VAL A 66 10.64 7.30 13.72
N VAL A 67 9.89 7.98 12.84
CA VAL A 67 10.49 8.88 11.84
C VAL A 67 10.26 10.38 12.10
N GLY A 68 9.50 10.71 13.13
CA GLY A 68 9.08 12.08 13.46
C GLY A 68 7.80 12.52 12.76
N PRO A 69 7.31 13.74 13.07
CA PRO A 69 6.14 14.33 12.44
C PRO A 69 6.28 14.45 10.92
N SER A 70 5.21 14.14 10.19
CA SER A 70 5.23 14.11 8.72
C SER A 70 3.83 14.35 8.15
N MET A 71 3.70 14.46 6.83
CA MET A 71 2.40 14.52 6.15
C MET A 71 1.46 13.32 6.45
N LEU A 72 1.98 12.23 7.02
CA LEU A 72 1.17 11.07 7.40
C LEU A 72 0.55 11.21 8.79
N SER A 73 1.23 11.89 9.71
CA SER A 73 0.93 11.95 11.15
C SER A 73 0.50 13.32 11.66
N LEU A 74 0.36 14.31 10.77
CA LEU A 74 -0.08 15.66 11.08
C LEU A 74 -1.45 15.94 10.46
N ASP A 75 -2.22 16.86 11.06
CA ASP A 75 -3.48 17.34 10.52
C ASP A 75 -3.49 18.86 10.30
N GLY A 76 -4.54 19.38 9.66
CA GLY A 76 -4.79 20.80 9.48
C GLY A 76 -3.73 21.54 8.67
N ALA A 77 -3.27 22.68 9.20
CA ALA A 77 -2.31 23.55 8.53
C ALA A 77 -0.93 22.90 8.40
N GLU A 78 -0.47 22.18 9.43
CA GLU A 78 0.81 21.50 9.43
C GLU A 78 0.83 20.32 8.43
N HIS A 79 -0.24 19.53 8.36
CA HIS A 79 -0.39 18.53 7.29
C HIS A 79 -0.25 19.17 5.92
N SER A 80 -0.95 20.29 5.69
CA SER A 80 -0.92 21.02 4.40
C SER A 80 0.48 21.53 4.08
N ARG A 81 1.20 22.08 5.06
CA ARG A 81 2.58 22.57 4.92
C ARG A 81 3.55 21.44 4.56
N HIS A 82 3.44 20.29 5.24
CA HIS A 82 4.28 19.13 4.98
C HIS A 82 3.98 18.45 3.64
N ARG A 83 2.71 18.43 3.23
CA ARG A 83 2.26 17.74 2.01
C ARG A 83 2.48 18.54 0.73
N ALA A 84 2.32 19.87 0.78
CA ALA A 84 2.32 20.72 -0.41
C ALA A 84 3.57 20.57 -1.30
N PRO A 85 4.81 20.53 -0.77
CA PRO A 85 6.02 20.42 -1.58
C PRO A 85 6.10 19.09 -2.37
N PHE A 86 5.47 18.04 -1.87
CA PHE A 86 5.50 16.71 -2.47
C PHE A 86 4.35 16.47 -3.44
N ALA A 87 3.17 17.03 -3.16
CA ALA A 87 1.94 16.72 -3.89
C ALA A 87 2.03 17.04 -5.39
N GLY A 88 2.80 18.06 -5.76
CA GLY A 88 3.01 18.46 -7.16
C GLY A 88 3.63 17.34 -8.00
N TYR A 89 4.62 16.63 -7.46
CA TYR A 89 5.36 15.57 -8.15
C TYR A 89 4.56 14.31 -8.46
N PHE A 90 3.48 14.09 -7.74
CA PHE A 90 2.65 12.88 -7.86
C PHE A 90 1.30 13.14 -8.55
N ARG A 91 1.12 14.31 -9.18
CA ARG A 91 -0.06 14.55 -10.03
C ARG A 91 -0.03 13.65 -11.27
N PRO A 92 -1.18 13.25 -11.82
CA PRO A 92 -1.23 12.31 -12.97
C PRO A 92 -0.33 12.70 -14.15
N SER A 93 -0.31 13.98 -14.54
CA SER A 93 0.57 14.47 -15.61
C SER A 93 2.05 14.34 -15.26
N GLU A 94 2.44 14.73 -14.06
CA GLU A 94 3.83 14.64 -13.60
C GLU A 94 4.30 13.20 -13.47
N VAL A 95 3.39 12.30 -13.05
CA VAL A 95 3.68 10.86 -12.97
C VAL A 95 3.94 10.30 -14.37
N ALA A 96 3.10 10.63 -15.35
CA ALA A 96 3.31 10.19 -16.74
C ALA A 96 4.65 10.71 -17.29
N ASP A 97 4.90 12.02 -17.14
CA ASP A 97 6.09 12.64 -17.74
C ASP A 97 7.41 12.20 -17.08
N ARG A 98 7.41 11.98 -15.77
CA ARG A 98 8.63 11.70 -15.01
C ARG A 98 8.94 10.23 -14.84
N TYR A 99 7.90 9.39 -14.67
CA TYR A 99 8.08 8.02 -14.19
C TYR A 99 7.83 6.95 -15.25
N ASP A 100 7.02 7.21 -16.28
CA ASP A 100 6.58 6.15 -17.21
C ASP A 100 7.77 5.44 -17.87
N ALA A 101 8.71 6.19 -18.44
CA ALA A 101 9.89 5.62 -19.11
C ALA A 101 10.80 4.85 -18.14
N PHE A 102 11.02 5.39 -16.92
CA PHE A 102 11.85 4.74 -15.91
C PHE A 102 11.21 3.45 -15.41
N VAL A 103 9.92 3.48 -15.06
CA VAL A 103 9.17 2.32 -14.57
C VAL A 103 9.13 1.22 -15.63
N ALA A 104 8.90 1.57 -16.92
CA ALA A 104 8.88 0.62 -18.02
C ALA A 104 10.26 -0.04 -18.24
N ALA A 105 11.33 0.76 -18.23
CA ALA A 105 12.69 0.24 -18.39
C ALA A 105 13.08 -0.69 -17.24
N GLU A 106 12.78 -0.31 -15.99
CA GLU A 106 13.15 -1.07 -14.82
C GLU A 106 12.33 -2.37 -14.70
N ALA A 107 11.01 -2.32 -14.93
CA ALA A 107 10.16 -3.51 -14.99
C ALA A 107 10.65 -4.48 -16.08
N GLY A 108 11.00 -3.94 -17.26
CA GLY A 108 11.57 -4.71 -18.35
C GLY A 108 12.87 -5.42 -17.96
N ARG A 109 13.80 -4.68 -17.35
CA ARG A 109 15.09 -5.22 -16.88
C ARG A 109 14.90 -6.32 -15.84
N LEU A 110 13.97 -6.14 -14.90
CA LEU A 110 13.66 -7.13 -13.86
C LEU A 110 13.06 -8.41 -14.45
N VAL A 111 12.06 -8.27 -15.33
CA VAL A 111 11.40 -9.41 -15.97
C VAL A 111 12.37 -10.17 -16.90
N ASP A 112 13.23 -9.48 -17.69
CA ASP A 112 14.22 -10.13 -18.54
C ASP A 112 15.22 -10.96 -17.75
N ARG A 113 15.58 -10.50 -16.54
CA ARG A 113 16.45 -11.27 -15.63
C ARG A 113 15.78 -12.54 -15.11
N LEU A 114 14.46 -12.54 -14.92
CA LEU A 114 13.70 -13.71 -14.46
C LEU A 114 13.40 -14.69 -15.59
N ARG A 115 13.21 -14.18 -16.82
CA ARG A 115 12.72 -14.93 -17.99
C ARG A 115 13.43 -16.26 -18.25
N PRO A 116 14.78 -16.39 -18.18
CA PRO A 116 15.46 -17.64 -18.47
C PRO A 116 15.15 -18.78 -17.49
N ALA A 117 14.61 -18.50 -16.31
CA ALA A 117 14.38 -19.50 -15.26
C ALA A 117 13.07 -20.29 -15.44
N GLY A 118 12.12 -19.84 -16.29
CA GLY A 118 10.81 -20.48 -16.48
C GLY A 118 9.88 -20.40 -15.26
N ARG A 119 10.36 -19.89 -14.15
CA ARG A 119 9.62 -19.67 -12.90
C ARG A 119 10.26 -18.58 -12.08
N ALA A 120 9.46 -17.91 -11.23
CA ALA A 120 9.97 -16.93 -10.25
C ALA A 120 9.00 -16.71 -9.10
N GLU A 121 9.54 -16.23 -8.00
CA GLU A 121 8.79 -15.60 -6.92
C GLU A 121 8.67 -14.10 -7.23
N ILE A 122 7.47 -13.64 -7.54
CA ILE A 122 7.24 -12.28 -8.10
C ILE A 122 7.43 -11.18 -7.07
N ARG A 123 7.08 -11.42 -5.81
CA ARG A 123 7.20 -10.40 -4.78
C ARG A 123 8.65 -9.97 -4.59
N ARG A 124 9.58 -10.94 -4.50
CA ARG A 124 11.03 -10.69 -4.31
C ARG A 124 11.79 -10.45 -5.60
N GLY A 125 11.32 -11.05 -6.72
CA GLY A 125 12.01 -10.95 -8.01
C GLY A 125 11.62 -9.73 -8.84
N LEU A 126 10.41 -9.18 -8.64
CA LEU A 126 9.88 -8.06 -9.43
C LEU A 126 9.29 -6.95 -8.55
N ALA A 127 8.26 -7.25 -7.74
CA ALA A 127 7.44 -6.21 -7.11
C ALA A 127 8.23 -5.34 -6.12
N GLY A 128 8.94 -5.94 -5.17
CA GLY A 128 9.78 -5.24 -4.21
C GLY A 128 10.94 -4.48 -4.88
N PRO A 129 11.76 -5.14 -5.73
CA PRO A 129 12.83 -4.45 -6.46
C PRO A 129 12.35 -3.27 -7.30
N LEU A 130 11.19 -3.38 -7.98
CA LEU A 130 10.64 -2.27 -8.75
C LEU A 130 10.23 -1.11 -7.84
N ALA A 131 9.52 -1.39 -6.76
CA ALA A 131 9.09 -0.36 -5.81
C ALA A 131 10.30 0.37 -5.18
N VAL A 132 11.32 -0.37 -4.78
CA VAL A 132 12.57 0.21 -4.24
C VAL A 132 13.30 1.07 -5.26
N ALA A 133 13.47 0.58 -6.50
CA ALA A 133 14.15 1.33 -7.55
C ALA A 133 13.42 2.65 -7.87
N VAL A 134 12.08 2.62 -7.94
CA VAL A 134 11.27 3.82 -8.18
C VAL A 134 11.38 4.81 -7.03
N MET A 135 11.40 4.35 -5.78
CA MET A 135 11.58 5.24 -4.62
C MET A 135 12.99 5.80 -4.54
N ALA A 136 14.02 5.00 -4.81
CA ALA A 136 15.41 5.48 -4.88
C ALA A 136 15.56 6.58 -5.94
N TRP A 137 14.99 6.35 -7.11
CA TRP A 137 14.98 7.33 -8.20
C TRP A 137 14.23 8.61 -7.83
N SER A 138 13.05 8.49 -7.20
CA SER A 138 12.23 9.63 -6.75
C SER A 138 12.97 10.51 -5.75
N LEU A 139 13.69 9.89 -4.81
CA LEU A 139 14.47 10.57 -3.79
C LEU A 139 15.86 11.00 -4.28
N GLY A 140 16.20 10.70 -5.55
CA GLY A 140 17.52 11.05 -6.14
C GLY A 140 18.69 10.38 -5.43
N LEU A 141 18.47 9.18 -4.92
CA LEU A 141 19.51 8.43 -4.21
C LEU A 141 20.46 7.74 -5.21
N PRO A 142 21.75 7.54 -4.86
CA PRO A 142 22.70 6.83 -5.71
C PRO A 142 22.24 5.42 -6.07
N GLY A 143 22.72 4.87 -7.20
CA GLY A 143 22.31 3.54 -7.67
C GLY A 143 22.64 2.38 -6.72
N ASP A 144 23.65 2.53 -5.87
CA ASP A 144 24.01 1.59 -4.78
C ASP A 144 23.11 1.73 -3.54
N ALA A 145 22.27 2.76 -3.48
CA ALA A 145 21.35 2.97 -2.36
C ALA A 145 20.20 1.97 -2.31
N THR A 146 19.94 1.22 -3.39
CA THR A 146 18.82 0.27 -3.43
C THR A 146 18.89 -0.78 -2.31
N ASP A 147 20.05 -1.39 -2.12
CA ASP A 147 20.23 -2.40 -1.05
C ASP A 147 20.17 -1.76 0.34
N ARG A 148 20.72 -0.54 0.49
CA ARG A 148 20.64 0.24 1.73
C ARG A 148 19.20 0.64 2.07
N MET A 149 18.42 1.03 1.07
CA MET A 149 17.01 1.36 1.27
C MET A 149 16.19 0.18 1.82
N LEU A 150 16.48 -1.05 1.40
CA LEU A 150 15.84 -2.23 1.96
C LEU A 150 16.18 -2.40 3.44
N VAL A 151 17.44 -2.18 3.83
CA VAL A 151 17.85 -2.23 5.25
C VAL A 151 17.15 -1.17 6.07
N TRP A 152 17.10 0.08 5.58
CA TRP A 152 16.39 1.16 6.28
C TRP A 152 14.90 0.90 6.40
N TYR A 153 14.30 0.44 5.30
CA TYR A 153 12.90 0.09 5.25
C TYR A 153 12.56 -1.02 6.24
N ASP A 154 13.30 -2.13 6.24
CA ASP A 154 13.07 -3.25 7.16
C ASP A 154 13.21 -2.82 8.63
N ALA A 155 14.19 -1.97 8.97
CA ALA A 155 14.40 -1.46 10.30
C ALA A 155 13.26 -0.53 10.76
N ILE A 156 12.75 0.35 9.90
CA ILE A 156 11.64 1.25 10.19
C ILE A 156 10.35 0.44 10.37
N VAL A 157 10.07 -0.52 9.48
CA VAL A 157 8.89 -1.41 9.58
C VAL A 157 8.91 -2.18 10.89
N ALA A 158 10.03 -2.80 11.23
CA ALA A 158 10.17 -3.56 12.48
C ALA A 158 9.91 -2.69 13.70
N ALA A 159 10.42 -1.45 13.73
CA ALA A 159 10.18 -0.52 14.82
C ALA A 159 8.71 -0.08 14.93
N VAL A 160 8.05 0.20 13.80
CA VAL A 160 6.61 0.53 13.76
C VAL A 160 5.77 -0.64 14.28
N ASP A 161 6.12 -1.87 13.89
CA ASP A 161 5.44 -3.08 14.34
C ASP A 161 5.66 -3.31 15.85
N ASP A 162 6.88 -3.09 16.36
CA ASP A 162 7.18 -3.20 17.80
C ASP A 162 6.36 -2.22 18.63
N ILE A 163 6.34 -0.95 18.24
CA ILE A 163 5.54 0.09 18.91
C ILE A 163 4.05 -0.25 18.86
N SER A 164 3.55 -0.67 17.68
CA SER A 164 2.15 -1.05 17.52
C SER A 164 1.73 -2.26 18.36
N ALA A 165 2.70 -3.10 18.72
CA ALA A 165 2.53 -4.25 19.62
C ALA A 165 2.86 -3.92 21.08
N GLY A 166 3.08 -2.66 21.44
CA GLY A 166 3.43 -2.21 22.80
C GLY A 166 4.84 -2.58 23.23
N ARG A 167 5.74 -2.90 22.30
CA ARG A 167 7.15 -3.20 22.56
C ARG A 167 8.03 -1.97 22.33
N GLN A 168 9.21 -1.96 22.93
CA GLN A 168 10.22 -0.94 22.66
C GLN A 168 10.93 -1.28 21.34
N PRO A 169 11.08 -0.32 20.40
CA PRO A 169 11.83 -0.53 19.18
C PRO A 169 13.33 -0.70 19.47
N GLY A 170 13.98 -1.52 18.65
CA GLY A 170 15.45 -1.66 18.70
C GLY A 170 16.18 -0.43 18.11
N PRO A 171 17.51 -0.30 18.31
CA PRO A 171 18.30 0.84 17.87
C PRO A 171 18.43 0.94 16.33
N ALA A 172 18.20 -0.15 15.62
CA ALA A 172 18.36 -0.22 14.16
C ALA A 172 17.53 0.83 13.39
N ALA A 173 16.38 1.24 13.95
CA ALA A 173 15.56 2.27 13.33
C ALA A 173 16.17 3.67 13.44
N GLU A 174 16.81 4.00 14.57
CA GLU A 174 17.52 5.26 14.76
C GLU A 174 18.70 5.35 13.78
N ASP A 175 19.47 4.26 13.65
CA ASP A 175 20.57 4.16 12.69
C ASP A 175 20.08 4.34 11.25
N ALA A 176 18.97 3.66 10.89
CA ALA A 176 18.36 3.75 9.57
C ALA A 176 17.88 5.18 9.24
N VAL A 177 17.25 5.88 10.17
CA VAL A 177 16.83 7.28 10.01
C VAL A 177 18.07 8.20 9.90
N GLY A 178 19.14 7.94 10.65
CA GLY A 178 20.41 8.66 10.58
C GLY A 178 21.10 8.50 9.22
N GLU A 179 21.14 7.29 8.68
CA GLU A 179 21.68 7.02 7.34
C GLU A 179 20.79 7.63 6.24
N LEU A 180 19.47 7.54 6.35
CA LEU A 180 18.53 8.19 5.44
C LEU A 180 18.74 9.72 5.45
N ARG A 181 18.93 10.34 6.62
CA ARG A 181 19.25 11.77 6.75
C ARG A 181 20.51 12.12 5.95
N THR A 182 21.54 11.30 6.06
CA THR A 182 22.80 11.49 5.32
C THR A 182 22.55 11.40 3.80
N ALA A 183 21.80 10.39 3.36
CA ALA A 183 21.46 10.17 1.96
C ALA A 183 20.60 11.32 1.39
N VAL A 184 19.61 11.80 2.14
CA VAL A 184 18.75 12.95 1.78
C VAL A 184 19.58 14.22 1.64
N THR A 185 20.55 14.46 2.55
CA THR A 185 21.42 15.64 2.50
C THR A 185 22.37 15.61 1.30
N GLN A 186 22.81 14.43 0.87
CA GLN A 186 23.69 14.23 -0.29
C GLN A 186 22.91 14.06 -1.60
N GLY A 187 21.62 13.73 -1.50
CA GLY A 187 20.75 13.49 -2.65
C GLY A 187 20.53 14.75 -3.49
N ARG A 188 20.31 14.54 -4.80
CA ARG A 188 20.08 15.62 -5.77
C ARG A 188 18.75 15.44 -6.47
N SER A 189 17.69 15.22 -5.68
CA SER A 189 16.33 15.13 -6.19
C SER A 189 15.70 16.53 -6.26
N ALA A 190 15.05 16.84 -7.37
CA ALA A 190 14.23 18.05 -7.47
C ALA A 190 13.11 18.04 -6.42
N LEU A 191 12.55 16.86 -6.12
CA LEU A 191 11.52 16.66 -5.08
C LEU A 191 12.03 17.12 -3.70
N LEU A 192 13.23 16.67 -3.30
CA LEU A 192 13.82 17.02 -1.99
C LEU A 192 14.29 18.49 -1.95
N THR A 193 14.79 19.00 -3.08
CA THR A 193 15.19 20.42 -3.20
C THR A 193 13.97 21.33 -3.02
N GLU A 194 12.83 21.01 -3.63
CA GLU A 194 11.61 21.77 -3.46
C GLU A 194 11.08 21.66 -2.02
N ALA A 195 11.08 20.46 -1.44
CA ALA A 195 10.69 20.26 -0.05
C ALA A 195 11.51 21.12 0.92
N ALA A 196 12.82 21.24 0.71
CA ALA A 196 13.72 22.04 1.54
C ALA A 196 13.49 23.56 1.44
N THR A 197 12.64 24.04 0.53
CA THR A 197 12.24 25.46 0.48
C THR A 197 11.16 25.81 1.50
N ALA A 198 10.39 24.80 1.97
CA ALA A 198 9.23 24.98 2.85
C ALA A 198 9.36 24.24 4.19
N LEU A 199 10.28 23.29 4.28
CA LEU A 199 10.48 22.40 5.42
C LEU A 199 11.94 22.45 5.88
N ASP A 200 12.17 22.30 7.18
CA ASP A 200 13.51 22.11 7.69
C ASP A 200 14.07 20.71 7.41
N LEU A 201 15.35 20.48 7.66
CA LEU A 201 15.99 19.20 7.34
C LEU A 201 15.37 18.02 8.10
N PRO A 202 15.07 18.05 9.40
CA PRO A 202 14.32 17.01 10.09
C PRO A 202 12.98 16.68 9.44
N GLU A 203 12.21 17.68 9.06
CA GLU A 203 10.90 17.54 8.42
C GLU A 203 11.02 16.93 7.01
N VAL A 204 12.02 17.34 6.23
CA VAL A 204 12.31 16.74 4.92
C VAL A 204 12.66 15.25 5.08
N VAL A 205 13.48 14.89 6.06
CA VAL A 205 13.87 13.51 6.36
C VAL A 205 12.66 12.67 6.79
N SER A 206 11.83 13.19 7.69
CA SER A 206 10.60 12.50 8.13
C SER A 206 9.66 12.21 6.95
N ASN A 207 9.44 13.20 6.08
CA ASN A 207 8.59 13.02 4.91
C ASN A 207 9.23 12.08 3.86
N ALA A 208 10.56 12.13 3.67
CA ALA A 208 11.26 11.19 2.79
C ALA A 208 11.16 9.75 3.32
N ALA A 209 11.26 9.55 4.64
CA ALA A 209 11.06 8.24 5.27
C ALA A 209 9.64 7.70 5.05
N VAL A 210 8.63 8.56 5.19
CA VAL A 210 7.22 8.20 4.94
C VAL A 210 6.99 7.87 3.47
N LEU A 211 7.55 8.62 2.53
CA LEU A 211 7.46 8.32 1.10
C LEU A 211 8.16 6.99 0.77
N MET A 212 9.34 6.73 1.34
CA MET A 212 10.06 5.47 1.18
C MET A 212 9.24 4.30 1.72
N PHE A 213 8.82 4.36 2.97
CA PHE A 213 8.04 3.31 3.63
C PHE A 213 6.71 3.06 2.90
N GLY A 214 5.91 4.09 2.69
CA GLY A 214 4.61 3.99 2.03
C GLY A 214 4.72 3.57 0.57
N GLY A 215 5.78 4.00 -0.13
CA GLY A 215 6.01 3.69 -1.53
C GLY A 215 6.51 2.26 -1.78
N ILE A 216 7.27 1.67 -0.85
CA ILE A 216 7.78 0.31 -1.00
C ILE A 216 6.76 -0.72 -0.54
N GLU A 217 6.33 -0.66 0.73
CA GLU A 217 5.48 -1.70 1.34
C GLU A 217 4.16 -1.89 0.60
N THR A 218 3.48 -0.78 0.32
CA THR A 218 2.15 -0.85 -0.30
C THR A 218 2.22 -1.17 -1.79
N THR A 219 3.22 -0.67 -2.52
CA THR A 219 3.37 -0.95 -3.96
C THR A 219 3.80 -2.40 -4.21
N GLU A 220 4.74 -2.94 -3.42
CA GLU A 220 5.05 -4.37 -3.44
C GLU A 220 3.78 -5.20 -3.22
N GLY A 221 2.98 -4.83 -2.20
CA GLY A 221 1.72 -5.49 -1.88
C GLY A 221 0.69 -5.38 -3.00
N MET A 222 0.54 -4.20 -3.61
CA MET A 222 -0.36 -3.99 -4.76
C MET A 222 -0.03 -4.90 -5.94
N ILE A 223 1.25 -4.93 -6.36
CA ILE A 223 1.70 -5.77 -7.47
C ILE A 223 1.48 -7.25 -7.14
N ALA A 224 1.87 -7.68 -5.94
CA ALA A 224 1.71 -9.06 -5.48
C ALA A 224 0.23 -9.48 -5.45
N ASN A 225 -0.66 -8.66 -4.89
CA ASN A 225 -2.10 -8.91 -4.85
C ASN A 225 -2.69 -8.93 -6.26
N ALA A 226 -2.32 -7.99 -7.13
CA ALA A 226 -2.86 -7.89 -8.48
C ALA A 226 -2.46 -9.11 -9.33
N VAL A 227 -1.22 -9.57 -9.25
CA VAL A 227 -0.76 -10.80 -9.92
C VAL A 227 -1.49 -12.03 -9.36
N ALA A 228 -1.61 -12.13 -8.03
CA ALA A 228 -2.31 -13.25 -7.40
C ALA A 228 -3.80 -13.32 -7.79
N HIS A 229 -4.49 -12.18 -7.81
CA HIS A 229 -5.90 -12.11 -8.21
C HIS A 229 -6.09 -12.42 -9.69
N LEU A 230 -5.31 -11.79 -10.54
CA LEU A 230 -5.44 -11.94 -11.98
C LEU A 230 -5.18 -13.39 -12.41
N LEU A 231 -4.07 -13.98 -11.98
CA LEU A 231 -3.71 -15.35 -12.35
C LEU A 231 -4.55 -16.40 -11.59
N GLY A 232 -5.07 -16.06 -10.41
CA GLY A 232 -5.96 -16.91 -9.63
C GLY A 232 -7.39 -17.01 -10.18
N ASN A 233 -7.80 -16.06 -11.05
CA ASN A 233 -9.14 -16.00 -11.66
C ASN A 233 -9.04 -16.22 -13.17
N ARG A 234 -8.93 -17.48 -13.60
CA ARG A 234 -8.62 -17.85 -14.98
C ARG A 234 -9.53 -17.26 -16.04
N ASP A 235 -10.84 -17.17 -15.77
CA ASP A 235 -11.79 -16.57 -16.71
C ASP A 235 -11.55 -15.06 -16.89
N GLN A 236 -11.24 -14.35 -15.82
CA GLN A 236 -10.90 -12.94 -15.83
C GLN A 236 -9.53 -12.71 -16.48
N PHE A 237 -8.56 -13.58 -16.20
CA PHE A 237 -7.26 -13.57 -16.86
C PHE A 237 -7.39 -13.72 -18.37
N ALA A 238 -8.19 -14.68 -18.86
CA ALA A 238 -8.43 -14.88 -20.29
C ALA A 238 -9.09 -13.66 -20.97
N LEU A 239 -9.86 -12.84 -20.25
CA LEU A 239 -10.36 -11.56 -20.77
C LEU A 239 -9.25 -10.56 -20.98
N VAL A 240 -8.36 -10.41 -19.97
CA VAL A 240 -7.22 -9.49 -20.01
C VAL A 240 -6.18 -9.92 -21.05
N GLU A 241 -5.97 -11.23 -21.25
CA GLU A 241 -5.08 -11.72 -22.32
C GLU A 241 -5.58 -11.34 -23.72
N ARG A 242 -6.89 -11.40 -23.94
CA ARG A 242 -7.51 -11.02 -25.24
C ARG A 242 -7.61 -9.51 -25.44
N ASP A 243 -7.78 -8.76 -24.37
CA ASP A 243 -7.95 -7.30 -24.39
C ASP A 243 -7.11 -6.65 -23.30
N ARG A 244 -5.89 -6.24 -23.65
CA ARG A 244 -4.93 -5.59 -22.74
C ARG A 244 -5.43 -4.25 -22.19
N SER A 245 -6.41 -3.62 -22.83
CA SER A 245 -7.04 -2.39 -22.30
C SER A 245 -7.75 -2.60 -20.96
N LEU A 246 -8.01 -3.86 -20.57
CA LEU A 246 -8.58 -4.23 -19.28
C LEU A 246 -7.53 -4.27 -18.12
N VAL A 247 -6.22 -4.17 -18.39
CA VAL A 247 -5.20 -4.20 -17.33
C VAL A 247 -5.42 -3.12 -16.28
N PRO A 248 -5.72 -1.85 -16.62
CA PRO A 248 -6.03 -0.85 -15.60
C PRO A 248 -7.24 -1.23 -14.73
N ALA A 249 -8.29 -1.80 -15.30
CA ALA A 249 -9.46 -2.25 -14.55
C ALA A 249 -9.13 -3.44 -13.63
N ALA A 250 -8.28 -4.37 -14.10
CA ALA A 250 -7.79 -5.49 -13.29
C ALA A 250 -6.99 -5.00 -12.07
N VAL A 251 -6.20 -3.94 -12.22
CA VAL A 251 -5.48 -3.29 -11.11
C VAL A 251 -6.46 -2.67 -10.11
N GLU A 252 -7.44 -1.89 -10.58
CA GLU A 252 -8.42 -1.24 -9.70
C GLU A 252 -9.29 -2.28 -8.96
N GLU A 253 -9.69 -3.37 -9.63
CA GLU A 253 -10.46 -4.44 -8.97
C GLU A 253 -9.62 -5.21 -7.94
N SER A 254 -8.33 -5.41 -8.21
CA SER A 254 -7.43 -5.97 -7.20
C SER A 254 -7.29 -5.06 -5.98
N LEU A 255 -7.14 -3.75 -6.19
CA LEU A 255 -7.11 -2.75 -5.12
C LEU A 255 -8.40 -2.74 -4.30
N ARG A 256 -9.55 -2.85 -4.96
CA ARG A 256 -10.83 -2.96 -4.29
C ARG A 256 -10.89 -4.22 -3.42
N LEU A 257 -10.59 -5.35 -4.01
CA LEU A 257 -10.76 -6.65 -3.36
C LEU A 257 -9.77 -6.85 -2.21
N GLU A 258 -8.51 -6.45 -2.40
CA GLU A 258 -7.46 -6.59 -1.39
C GLU A 258 -6.53 -5.37 -1.39
N PRO A 259 -6.90 -4.27 -0.72
CA PRO A 259 -6.01 -3.13 -0.56
C PRO A 259 -4.76 -3.53 0.21
N ALA A 260 -3.57 -3.16 -0.31
CA ALA A 260 -2.31 -3.48 0.34
C ALA A 260 -2.18 -2.85 1.74
N ALA A 261 -2.67 -1.61 1.92
CA ALA A 261 -2.99 -1.04 3.23
C ALA A 261 -4.43 -1.43 3.56
N ALA A 262 -4.62 -2.38 4.47
CA ALA A 262 -5.93 -2.95 4.80
C ALA A 262 -6.74 -2.12 5.79
N VAL A 263 -6.05 -1.30 6.57
CA VAL A 263 -6.63 -0.42 7.58
C VAL A 263 -5.93 0.93 7.62
N VAL A 264 -6.63 1.94 8.12
CA VAL A 264 -6.06 3.23 8.50
C VAL A 264 -6.58 3.64 9.87
N ASP A 265 -5.70 4.21 10.69
CA ASP A 265 -5.99 4.57 12.06
C ASP A 265 -6.32 6.07 12.19
N ARG A 266 -7.22 6.37 13.12
CA ARG A 266 -7.59 7.71 13.58
C ARG A 266 -7.79 7.67 15.09
N TYR A 267 -7.76 8.83 15.71
CA TYR A 267 -8.06 9.01 17.13
C TYR A 267 -9.17 10.03 17.28
N ALA A 268 -10.14 9.77 18.14
CA ALA A 268 -11.26 10.67 18.36
C ALA A 268 -10.79 11.95 19.12
N VAL A 269 -11.05 13.10 18.53
CA VAL A 269 -10.65 14.42 19.12
C VAL A 269 -11.57 14.81 20.27
N HIS A 270 -12.81 14.37 20.24
CA HIS A 270 -13.85 14.58 21.24
C HIS A 270 -14.84 13.39 21.19
N ASP A 271 -15.77 13.33 22.14
CA ASP A 271 -16.85 12.35 22.08
C ASP A 271 -17.66 12.53 20.80
N VAL A 272 -17.89 11.45 20.05
CA VAL A 272 -18.57 11.51 18.74
C VAL A 272 -19.47 10.30 18.51
N GLU A 273 -20.66 10.56 17.95
CA GLU A 273 -21.57 9.52 17.50
C GLU A 273 -21.21 9.06 16.07
N LEU A 274 -20.96 7.77 15.91
CA LEU A 274 -20.66 7.16 14.61
C LEU A 274 -21.48 5.87 14.44
N GLY A 275 -22.46 5.89 13.52
CA GLY A 275 -23.48 4.84 13.48
C GLY A 275 -24.26 4.81 14.80
N ASP A 276 -24.35 3.62 15.41
CA ASP A 276 -25.02 3.43 16.70
C ASP A 276 -24.04 3.44 17.89
N ALA A 277 -22.76 3.77 17.66
CA ALA A 277 -21.71 3.76 18.68
C ALA A 277 -21.36 5.18 19.15
N THR A 278 -21.14 5.33 20.45
CA THR A 278 -20.55 6.52 21.06
C THR A 278 -19.06 6.29 21.26
N ILE A 279 -18.23 6.92 20.44
CA ILE A 279 -16.77 6.89 20.52
C ILE A 279 -16.33 7.98 21.49
N ARG A 280 -15.47 7.64 22.45
CA ARG A 280 -14.98 8.61 23.44
C ARG A 280 -13.74 9.34 22.93
N GLN A 281 -13.52 10.54 23.43
CA GLN A 281 -12.29 11.29 23.19
C GLN A 281 -11.06 10.44 23.49
N GLY A 282 -10.12 10.39 22.57
CA GLY A 282 -8.89 9.61 22.69
C GLY A 282 -9.00 8.14 22.25
N ASP A 283 -10.20 7.62 21.94
CA ASP A 283 -10.33 6.26 21.44
C ASP A 283 -9.66 6.11 20.07
N LEU A 284 -9.02 4.95 19.86
CA LEU A 284 -8.56 4.50 18.55
C LEU A 284 -9.76 4.12 17.69
N VAL A 285 -9.81 4.65 16.47
CA VAL A 285 -10.81 4.34 15.44
C VAL A 285 -10.08 3.80 14.21
N ARG A 286 -10.07 2.49 14.05
CA ARG A 286 -9.46 1.79 12.93
C ARG A 286 -10.47 1.57 11.82
N VAL A 287 -10.24 2.15 10.66
CA VAL A 287 -11.07 1.98 9.47
C VAL A 287 -10.57 0.79 8.68
N SER A 288 -11.39 -0.26 8.52
CA SER A 288 -11.07 -1.40 7.67
C SER A 288 -11.38 -1.08 6.20
N LEU A 289 -10.35 -0.76 5.43
CA LEU A 289 -10.48 -0.57 3.97
C LEU A 289 -10.88 -1.87 3.28
N THR A 290 -10.36 -3.01 3.75
CA THR A 290 -10.74 -4.35 3.27
C THR A 290 -12.25 -4.62 3.45
N ALA A 291 -12.83 -4.25 4.59
CA ALA A 291 -14.26 -4.41 4.82
C ALA A 291 -15.10 -3.43 4.01
N ALA A 292 -14.71 -2.14 4.00
CA ALA A 292 -15.44 -1.08 3.29
C ALA A 292 -15.47 -1.32 1.78
N ASN A 293 -14.38 -1.82 1.20
CA ASN A 293 -14.29 -2.17 -0.21
C ASN A 293 -15.08 -3.43 -0.61
N ARG A 294 -15.60 -4.15 0.36
CA ARG A 294 -16.50 -5.31 0.18
C ARG A 294 -17.92 -5.03 0.69
N ASP A 295 -18.28 -3.75 0.82
CA ASP A 295 -19.62 -3.36 1.25
C ASP A 295 -20.64 -3.63 0.12
N PRO A 296 -21.65 -4.52 0.33
CA PRO A 296 -22.66 -4.82 -0.68
C PRO A 296 -23.59 -3.64 -0.98
N ALA A 297 -23.63 -2.63 -0.11
CA ALA A 297 -24.36 -1.38 -0.37
C ALA A 297 -23.70 -0.54 -1.48
N VAL A 298 -22.41 -0.78 -1.76
CA VAL A 298 -21.64 -0.08 -2.80
C VAL A 298 -21.27 -1.00 -3.95
N PHE A 299 -20.82 -2.22 -3.65
CA PHE A 299 -20.33 -3.16 -4.64
C PHE A 299 -21.20 -4.41 -4.71
N GLY A 300 -21.94 -4.55 -5.80
CA GLY A 300 -22.68 -5.79 -6.05
C GLY A 300 -21.71 -6.98 -6.18
N ASP A 301 -22.07 -8.13 -5.62
CA ASP A 301 -21.21 -9.33 -5.54
C ASP A 301 -19.78 -8.98 -5.08
N PRO A 302 -19.64 -8.45 -3.83
CA PRO A 302 -18.43 -7.76 -3.40
C PRO A 302 -17.21 -8.66 -3.22
N ASP A 303 -17.41 -9.98 -3.12
CA ASP A 303 -16.32 -10.95 -2.92
C ASP A 303 -15.76 -11.52 -4.24
N SER A 304 -16.42 -11.24 -5.37
CA SER A 304 -15.98 -11.68 -6.70
C SER A 304 -14.97 -10.69 -7.29
N TYR A 305 -13.93 -11.23 -7.96
CA TYR A 305 -13.00 -10.47 -8.76
C TYR A 305 -13.56 -10.31 -10.18
N ASP A 306 -13.90 -9.10 -10.60
CA ASP A 306 -14.52 -8.78 -11.89
C ASP A 306 -13.86 -7.56 -12.54
N VAL A 307 -13.05 -7.80 -13.59
CA VAL A 307 -12.33 -6.74 -14.34
C VAL A 307 -13.26 -5.84 -15.16
N ARG A 308 -14.55 -6.15 -15.23
CA ARG A 308 -15.58 -5.35 -15.92
C ARG A 308 -16.50 -4.58 -14.97
N ARG A 309 -16.20 -4.60 -13.68
CA ARG A 309 -16.96 -3.85 -12.69
C ARG A 309 -16.97 -2.36 -13.02
N THR A 310 -18.15 -1.74 -13.01
CA THR A 310 -18.33 -0.37 -13.51
C THR A 310 -18.03 0.71 -12.47
N ASN A 311 -18.08 0.38 -11.19
CA ASN A 311 -17.92 1.33 -10.08
C ASN A 311 -16.59 1.19 -9.32
N LEU A 312 -15.54 0.70 -9.98
CA LEU A 312 -14.21 0.45 -9.40
C LEU A 312 -13.64 1.65 -8.64
N ARG A 313 -13.78 2.85 -9.18
CA ARG A 313 -13.22 4.08 -8.58
C ARG A 313 -13.82 4.48 -7.23
N GLN A 314 -14.87 3.77 -6.76
CA GLN A 314 -15.46 4.01 -5.44
C GLN A 314 -14.70 3.28 -4.32
N HIS A 315 -13.70 2.45 -4.63
CA HIS A 315 -12.89 1.79 -3.61
C HIS A 315 -12.08 2.80 -2.77
N LEU A 316 -11.77 2.41 -1.54
CA LEU A 316 -11.06 3.22 -0.57
C LEU A 316 -9.59 2.78 -0.37
N ALA A 317 -9.01 2.01 -1.30
CA ALA A 317 -7.66 1.45 -1.15
C ALA A 317 -6.54 2.51 -0.97
N PHE A 318 -6.78 3.74 -1.43
CA PHE A 318 -5.90 4.89 -1.25
C PHE A 318 -6.35 5.84 -0.14
N ALA A 319 -7.16 5.37 0.80
CA ALA A 319 -7.87 6.17 1.79
C ALA A 319 -8.81 7.21 1.18
N HIS A 320 -9.23 8.22 1.95
CA HIS A 320 -10.12 9.29 1.50
C HIS A 320 -9.87 10.58 2.30
N GLY A 321 -10.29 11.74 1.76
CA GLY A 321 -10.16 13.03 2.45
C GLY A 321 -8.75 13.61 2.43
N PRO A 322 -8.33 14.36 3.46
CA PRO A 322 -7.05 15.06 3.48
C PRO A 322 -5.85 14.13 3.29
N HIS A 323 -5.92 12.94 3.85
CA HIS A 323 -4.88 11.89 3.75
C HIS A 323 -5.07 10.91 2.58
N PHE A 324 -5.83 11.28 1.54
CA PHE A 324 -5.81 10.50 0.30
C PHE A 324 -4.37 10.32 -0.19
N CYS A 325 -4.01 9.10 -0.61
CA CYS A 325 -2.63 8.77 -0.98
C CYS A 325 -2.04 9.77 -1.98
N VAL A 326 -0.92 10.38 -1.64
CA VAL A 326 -0.28 11.38 -2.48
C VAL A 326 0.27 10.78 -3.78
N ALA A 327 0.72 9.53 -3.74
CA ALA A 327 1.36 8.82 -4.85
C ALA A 327 0.46 7.74 -5.48
N ALA A 328 -0.89 7.90 -5.39
CA ALA A 328 -1.84 6.90 -5.89
C ALA A 328 -1.63 6.57 -7.37
N ASP A 329 -1.36 7.59 -8.20
CA ASP A 329 -1.18 7.39 -9.64
C ASP A 329 0.17 6.74 -9.97
N LEU A 330 1.22 7.02 -9.20
CA LEU A 330 2.51 6.34 -9.33
C LEU A 330 2.40 4.84 -8.94
N ALA A 331 1.66 4.51 -7.90
CA ALA A 331 1.42 3.13 -7.50
C ALA A 331 0.62 2.36 -8.56
N ARG A 332 -0.40 3.00 -9.17
CA ARG A 332 -1.15 2.46 -10.31
C ARG A 332 -0.25 2.23 -11.52
N LEU A 333 0.59 3.20 -11.86
CA LEU A 333 1.54 3.10 -12.96
C LEU A 333 2.46 1.89 -12.78
N GLN A 334 3.12 1.77 -11.62
CA GLN A 334 4.02 0.66 -11.34
C GLN A 334 3.32 -0.69 -11.46
N THR A 335 2.11 -0.83 -10.88
CA THR A 335 1.36 -2.08 -10.90
C THR A 335 0.91 -2.44 -12.32
N ARG A 336 0.40 -1.46 -13.08
CA ARG A 336 0.00 -1.65 -14.48
C ARG A 336 1.19 -2.10 -15.33
N VAL A 337 2.30 -1.38 -15.27
CA VAL A 337 3.49 -1.67 -16.08
C VAL A 337 4.10 -3.01 -15.71
N ALA A 338 4.12 -3.37 -14.42
CA ALA A 338 4.60 -4.69 -13.99
C ALA A 338 3.77 -5.82 -14.61
N ILE A 339 2.43 -5.71 -14.58
CA ILE A 339 1.52 -6.70 -15.17
C ILE A 339 1.69 -6.74 -16.69
N GLU A 340 1.64 -5.60 -17.39
CA GLU A 340 1.81 -5.52 -18.84
C GLU A 340 3.13 -6.16 -19.28
N THR A 341 4.25 -5.83 -18.61
CA THR A 341 5.57 -6.38 -18.91
C THR A 341 5.65 -7.89 -18.70
N MET A 342 5.04 -8.40 -17.62
CA MET A 342 4.96 -9.86 -17.40
C MET A 342 4.17 -10.55 -18.50
N LEU A 343 3.01 -10.01 -18.86
CA LEU A 343 2.13 -10.57 -19.89
C LEU A 343 2.77 -10.57 -21.29
N ASP A 344 3.62 -9.59 -21.57
CA ASP A 344 4.30 -9.45 -22.86
C ASP A 344 5.53 -10.35 -23.00
N ARG A 345 6.21 -10.64 -21.87
CA ARG A 345 7.53 -11.31 -21.90
C ARG A 345 7.54 -12.72 -21.34
N LEU A 346 6.49 -13.13 -20.64
CA LEU A 346 6.39 -14.44 -19.98
C LEU A 346 5.19 -15.22 -20.54
N PRO A 347 5.35 -15.92 -21.68
CA PRO A 347 4.24 -16.60 -22.35
C PRO A 347 3.71 -17.77 -21.51
N GLY A 348 2.38 -17.92 -21.46
CA GLY A 348 1.72 -18.97 -20.68
C GLY A 348 1.89 -18.81 -19.18
N LEU A 349 1.95 -17.55 -18.71
CA LEU A 349 2.11 -17.20 -17.30
C LEU A 349 0.97 -17.77 -16.45
N GLU A 350 1.30 -18.46 -15.37
CA GLU A 350 0.35 -19.04 -14.44
C GLU A 350 0.90 -19.10 -13.00
N LEU A 351 0.00 -19.15 -12.01
CA LEU A 351 0.40 -19.43 -10.62
C LEU A 351 0.85 -20.88 -10.48
N ASN A 352 2.00 -21.09 -9.85
CA ASN A 352 2.47 -22.42 -9.48
C ASN A 352 1.80 -22.93 -8.19
N SER A 353 1.40 -22.00 -7.31
CA SER A 353 0.69 -22.30 -6.07
C SER A 353 -0.28 -21.16 -5.72
N ARG A 354 -1.30 -21.48 -4.89
CA ARG A 354 -2.24 -20.46 -4.43
C ARG A 354 -1.53 -19.42 -3.56
N ALA A 355 -1.62 -18.16 -3.95
CA ALA A 355 -1.12 -17.02 -3.19
C ALA A 355 -2.25 -16.44 -2.32
N VAL A 356 -2.06 -16.42 -1.01
CA VAL A 356 -3.10 -15.98 -0.05
C VAL A 356 -2.60 -14.77 0.73
N PRO A 357 -3.28 -13.60 0.63
CA PRO A 357 -2.93 -12.40 1.39
C PRO A 357 -3.12 -12.62 2.89
N ARG A 358 -2.18 -12.12 3.69
CA ARG A 358 -2.21 -12.10 5.16
C ARG A 358 -1.70 -10.76 5.67
N GLY A 359 -2.02 -10.44 6.90
CA GLY A 359 -1.60 -9.22 7.59
C GLY A 359 -2.78 -8.43 8.14
N LEU A 360 -2.55 -7.69 9.21
CA LEU A 360 -3.56 -6.83 9.83
C LEU A 360 -3.57 -5.44 9.21
N VAL A 361 -2.40 -4.80 9.15
CA VAL A 361 -2.23 -3.44 8.61
C VAL A 361 -1.90 -3.49 7.12
N PHE A 362 -0.88 -4.25 6.76
CA PHE A 362 -0.49 -4.49 5.36
C PHE A 362 -0.82 -5.92 4.98
N ARG A 363 -1.60 -6.08 3.91
CA ARG A 363 -2.08 -7.38 3.45
C ARG A 363 -1.54 -7.71 2.07
N LYS A 364 -0.73 -8.76 2.02
CA LYS A 364 -0.16 -9.31 0.77
C LYS A 364 0.16 -10.79 0.94
N PRO A 365 0.25 -11.59 -0.14
CA PRO A 365 0.77 -12.94 -0.07
C PRO A 365 2.23 -12.93 0.37
N ALA A 366 2.63 -13.87 1.23
CA ALA A 366 4.03 -14.03 1.58
C ALA A 366 4.89 -14.44 0.38
N VAL A 367 4.30 -15.22 -0.53
CA VAL A 367 4.92 -15.75 -1.76
C VAL A 367 3.92 -15.67 -2.91
N VAL A 368 4.36 -15.20 -4.07
CA VAL A 368 3.64 -15.27 -5.35
C VAL A 368 4.53 -16.02 -6.35
N ASP A 369 4.45 -17.34 -6.32
CA ASP A 369 5.23 -18.23 -7.17
C ASP A 369 4.51 -18.45 -8.50
N VAL A 370 5.17 -18.09 -9.60
CA VAL A 370 4.65 -18.20 -10.96
C VAL A 370 5.57 -19.02 -11.85
N ARG A 371 5.01 -19.55 -12.93
CA ARG A 371 5.75 -20.22 -14.01
C ARG A 371 5.24 -19.78 -15.37
N TRP A 372 6.07 -19.96 -16.37
CA TRP A 372 5.77 -19.64 -17.77
C TRP A 372 6.51 -20.60 -18.71
N GLN A 373 6.15 -20.56 -19.99
CA GLN A 373 6.80 -21.36 -21.03
C GLN A 373 8.14 -20.74 -21.39
N LEU A 374 9.20 -21.58 -21.46
CA LEU A 374 10.48 -21.16 -22.02
C LEU A 374 10.42 -21.21 -23.54
N ASP A 375 10.98 -20.19 -24.20
CA ASP A 375 11.16 -20.21 -25.65
C ASP A 375 12.06 -21.40 -26.03
N THR A 376 11.53 -22.32 -26.83
CA THR A 376 12.23 -23.52 -27.26
C THR A 376 13.48 -23.27 -28.13
N GLU A 377 13.66 -22.05 -28.62
CA GLU A 377 14.86 -21.67 -29.40
C GLU A 377 16.11 -21.42 -28.56
N SER A 378 16.00 -21.22 -27.25
CA SER A 378 17.17 -21.03 -26.38
C SER A 378 17.84 -22.30 -25.93
N ALA A 379 17.16 -23.45 -26.03
CA ALA A 379 17.68 -24.75 -25.58
C ALA A 379 18.73 -25.38 -26.53
N HIS A 380 18.94 -24.80 -27.71
CA HIS A 380 19.90 -25.34 -28.72
C HIS A 380 21.21 -24.53 -28.79
N ARG A 381 21.42 -23.55 -27.90
CA ARG A 381 22.66 -22.75 -27.86
C ARG A 381 23.40 -22.79 -26.50
N ALA A 382 23.11 -23.75 -25.66
CA ALA A 382 23.86 -23.99 -24.41
C ALA A 382 24.80 -25.21 -24.55
#